data_ab62cc93301c7e91a69f46cccecfc57d
#
_entry.id   ab62cc93301c7e91a69f46cccecfc57d
#
_cell.length_a   1.000
_cell.length_b   1.000
_cell.length_c   1.000
_cell.angle_alpha   90.00
_cell.angle_beta   90.00
_cell.angle_gamma   90.00
#
_symmetry.space_group_name_H-M   'P 1'
#
loop_
_entity.id
_entity.type
_entity.pdbx_description
1 polymer ?
#
loop_
_entity_poly.entity_id
_entity_poly.type
_entity_poly.pdbx_seq_one_letter_code
_entity_poly.pdbx_strand_id
1 'polypeptide(L)'
;MQNLIKRYFPMPYVAALFIAGFYCLYQLYNTNFQLAWIGASIAVLPMMLFFAYIATGLVARSRRHSPLQLGAGIVGSVLVAMDFNAMAALVAWGLGLLVNFIYIFWYVPVDRSHSRIKVGKALPQASFVDINGNTVTTAASGHPQVWMFIRGNWCPFCVAQAKELAAQYQELAKMGAEVFLVSPQSQQHSQSLAAKFDVPMRFLVDEKAVAAKALGIAHIAGVPAGLPGNFDADSVLPTVVITNSKGIVIYADQTDDYRVRPEPDVFVKALKDAQAA
;
A
#
# COMPACT_ATOMS: atom_id res chain seq x y z
N MET A 1 10.07 -5.09 -17.80
CA MET A 1 8.92 -5.73 -18.46
C MET A 1 7.86 -6.18 -17.45
N GLN A 2 8.22 -6.89 -16.38
CA GLN A 2 7.25 -7.42 -15.38
C GLN A 2 6.38 -6.33 -14.73
N ASN A 3 6.94 -5.20 -14.30
CA ASN A 3 6.18 -4.10 -13.69
C ASN A 3 5.17 -3.48 -14.66
N LEU A 4 5.49 -3.44 -15.96
CA LEU A 4 4.55 -2.92 -16.96
C LEU A 4 3.31 -3.80 -17.06
N ILE A 5 3.48 -5.13 -17.02
CA ILE A 5 2.34 -6.08 -17.00
C ILE A 5 1.54 -5.91 -15.70
N LYS A 6 2.24 -5.83 -14.56
CA LYS A 6 1.60 -5.59 -13.26
C LYS A 6 0.75 -4.31 -13.23
N ARG A 7 1.14 -3.27 -13.97
CA ARG A 7 0.39 -2.02 -14.06
C ARG A 7 -1.04 -2.19 -14.57
N TYR A 8 -1.26 -3.11 -15.50
CA TYR A 8 -2.57 -3.33 -16.12
C TYR A 8 -3.43 -4.37 -15.40
N PHE A 9 -2.88 -5.10 -14.43
CA PHE A 9 -3.55 -6.19 -13.74
C PHE A 9 -4.65 -5.73 -12.76
N PRO A 10 -4.46 -4.72 -11.87
CA PRO A 10 -5.35 -4.51 -10.73
C PRO A 10 -6.75 -4.01 -11.11
N MET A 11 -6.87 -3.11 -12.09
CA MET A 11 -8.18 -2.52 -12.44
C MET A 11 -9.13 -3.56 -13.05
N PRO A 12 -8.73 -4.37 -14.07
CA PRO A 12 -9.58 -5.45 -14.56
C PRO A 12 -9.88 -6.51 -13.51
N TYR A 13 -8.92 -6.84 -12.65
CA TYR A 13 -9.11 -7.81 -11.57
C TYR A 13 -10.17 -7.35 -10.57
N VAL A 14 -10.06 -6.13 -10.07
CA VAL A 14 -11.05 -5.57 -9.13
C VAL A 14 -12.43 -5.50 -9.79
N ALA A 15 -12.52 -5.02 -11.03
CA ALA A 15 -13.78 -4.97 -11.76
C ALA A 15 -14.41 -6.38 -11.90
N ALA A 16 -13.61 -7.38 -12.29
CA ALA A 16 -14.08 -8.77 -12.40
C ALA A 16 -14.58 -9.33 -11.06
N LEU A 17 -13.89 -9.02 -9.94
CA LEU A 17 -14.33 -9.44 -8.61
C LEU A 17 -15.71 -8.87 -8.25
N PHE A 18 -15.94 -7.57 -8.50
CA PHE A 18 -17.23 -6.97 -8.19
C PHE A 18 -18.33 -7.49 -9.09
N ILE A 19 -18.09 -7.64 -10.40
CA ILE A 19 -19.04 -8.21 -11.35
C ILE A 19 -19.40 -9.65 -10.94
N ALA A 20 -18.40 -10.50 -10.69
CA ALA A 20 -18.61 -11.88 -10.30
C ALA A 20 -19.28 -12.00 -8.93
N GLY A 21 -18.91 -11.15 -7.96
CA GLY A 21 -19.51 -11.15 -6.63
C GLY A 21 -21.01 -10.82 -6.67
N PHE A 22 -21.39 -9.77 -7.39
CA PHE A 22 -22.83 -9.44 -7.57
C PHE A 22 -23.56 -10.51 -8.39
N TYR A 23 -22.91 -11.10 -9.40
CA TYR A 23 -23.49 -12.21 -10.16
C TYR A 23 -23.72 -13.44 -9.29
N CYS A 24 -22.77 -13.78 -8.41
CA CYS A 24 -22.96 -14.88 -7.45
C CYS A 24 -24.15 -14.64 -6.52
N LEU A 25 -24.29 -13.41 -5.96
CA LEU A 25 -25.43 -13.06 -5.11
C LEU A 25 -26.76 -13.16 -5.86
N TYR A 26 -26.80 -12.71 -7.10
CA TYR A 26 -27.98 -12.87 -7.97
C TYR A 26 -28.35 -14.34 -8.20
N GLN A 27 -27.35 -15.18 -8.49
CA GLN A 27 -27.58 -16.61 -8.72
C GLN A 27 -27.97 -17.34 -7.45
N LEU A 28 -27.43 -16.99 -6.27
CA LEU A 28 -27.88 -17.53 -4.98
C LEU A 28 -29.38 -17.35 -4.77
N TYR A 29 -29.86 -16.16 -5.06
CA TYR A 29 -31.29 -15.86 -4.94
C TYR A 29 -32.14 -16.66 -5.94
N ASN A 30 -31.74 -16.72 -7.22
CA ASN A 30 -32.54 -17.37 -8.28
C ASN A 30 -32.53 -18.90 -8.22
N THR A 31 -31.48 -19.50 -7.63
CA THR A 31 -31.35 -20.97 -7.57
C THR A 31 -31.70 -21.56 -6.20
N ASN A 32 -32.38 -20.80 -5.33
CA ASN A 32 -32.71 -21.19 -3.96
C ASN A 32 -31.47 -21.75 -3.20
N PHE A 33 -30.33 -21.02 -3.26
CA PHE A 33 -29.10 -21.37 -2.58
C PHE A 33 -28.48 -22.71 -3.03
N GLN A 34 -28.48 -23.02 -4.32
CA GLN A 34 -27.77 -24.17 -4.86
C GLN A 34 -26.32 -24.19 -4.38
N LEU A 35 -25.81 -25.38 -4.01
CA LEU A 35 -24.49 -25.54 -3.36
C LEU A 35 -23.35 -25.01 -4.22
N ALA A 36 -23.39 -25.17 -5.55
CA ALA A 36 -22.41 -24.61 -6.47
C ALA A 36 -22.27 -23.08 -6.35
N TRP A 37 -23.39 -22.36 -6.22
CA TRP A 37 -23.38 -20.90 -6.09
C TRP A 37 -23.02 -20.43 -4.69
N ILE A 38 -23.31 -21.21 -3.66
CA ILE A 38 -22.78 -20.99 -2.31
C ILE A 38 -21.24 -21.08 -2.36
N GLY A 39 -20.70 -22.13 -3.00
CA GLY A 39 -19.26 -22.30 -3.16
C GLY A 39 -18.61 -21.14 -3.93
N ALA A 40 -19.17 -20.73 -5.06
CA ALA A 40 -18.65 -19.61 -5.84
C ALA A 40 -18.67 -18.28 -5.04
N SER A 41 -19.73 -18.04 -4.27
CA SER A 41 -19.85 -16.87 -3.39
C SER A 41 -18.77 -16.88 -2.30
N ILE A 42 -18.57 -18.01 -1.62
CA ILE A 42 -17.51 -18.16 -0.61
C ILE A 42 -16.14 -17.91 -1.22
N ALA A 43 -15.88 -18.35 -2.45
CA ALA A 43 -14.60 -18.15 -3.12
C ALA A 43 -14.29 -16.69 -3.47
N VAL A 44 -15.31 -15.88 -3.83
CA VAL A 44 -15.11 -14.53 -4.40
C VAL A 44 -15.42 -13.41 -3.40
N LEU A 45 -16.51 -13.52 -2.62
CA LEU A 45 -16.97 -12.41 -1.76
C LEU A 45 -15.94 -11.94 -0.73
N PRO A 46 -15.14 -12.79 -0.06
CA PRO A 46 -14.16 -12.30 0.90
C PRO A 46 -13.11 -11.37 0.30
N MET A 47 -12.69 -11.59 -0.97
CA MET A 47 -11.76 -10.70 -1.64
C MET A 47 -12.46 -9.43 -2.15
N MET A 48 -13.68 -9.55 -2.65
CA MET A 48 -14.49 -8.38 -3.03
C MET A 48 -14.72 -7.45 -1.83
N LEU A 49 -15.12 -8.01 -0.68
CA LEU A 49 -15.33 -7.25 0.56
C LEU A 49 -14.03 -6.65 1.09
N PHE A 50 -12.90 -7.35 0.94
CA PHE A 50 -11.58 -6.83 1.29
C PHE A 50 -11.25 -5.57 0.47
N PHE A 51 -11.46 -5.58 -0.85
CA PHE A 51 -11.25 -4.38 -1.68
C PHE A 51 -12.24 -3.27 -1.35
N ALA A 52 -13.51 -3.59 -1.11
CA ALA A 52 -14.50 -2.60 -0.66
C ALA A 52 -14.07 -1.95 0.67
N TYR A 53 -13.60 -2.74 1.63
CA TYR A 53 -13.12 -2.25 2.92
C TYR A 53 -11.87 -1.38 2.78
N ILE A 54 -10.90 -1.79 1.98
CA ILE A 54 -9.71 -0.96 1.69
C ILE A 54 -10.11 0.39 1.08
N ALA A 55 -11.07 0.40 0.16
CA ALA A 55 -11.51 1.63 -0.51
C ALA A 55 -12.08 2.69 0.46
N THR A 56 -12.51 2.29 1.67
CA THR A 56 -12.92 3.23 2.72
C THR A 56 -11.78 4.10 3.25
N GLY A 57 -10.51 3.70 3.03
CA GLY A 57 -9.34 4.38 3.59
C GLY A 57 -9.22 4.28 5.11
N LEU A 58 -9.85 3.26 5.72
CA LEU A 58 -9.76 2.96 7.15
C LEU A 58 -8.70 1.90 7.47
N VAL A 59 -8.16 1.24 6.46
CA VAL A 59 -7.21 0.12 6.60
C VAL A 59 -5.83 0.55 6.17
N ALA A 60 -4.90 0.66 7.11
CA ALA A 60 -3.51 1.03 6.83
C ALA A 60 -2.63 -0.17 6.46
N ARG A 61 -3.02 -1.39 6.83
CA ARG A 61 -2.25 -2.62 6.61
C ARG A 61 -3.12 -3.86 6.50
N SER A 62 -2.58 -4.93 5.92
CA SER A 62 -3.22 -6.24 5.90
C SER A 62 -2.22 -7.36 6.19
N ARG A 63 -2.73 -8.55 6.48
CA ARG A 63 -1.88 -9.73 6.71
C ARG A 63 -1.21 -10.16 5.40
N ARG A 64 0.05 -10.57 5.50
CA ARG A 64 0.77 -11.23 4.41
C ARG A 64 -0.01 -12.46 3.93
N HIS A 65 0.00 -12.71 2.62
CA HIS A 65 -0.63 -13.88 1.97
C HIS A 65 -2.16 -13.99 2.10
N SER A 66 -2.85 -13.06 2.75
CA SER A 66 -4.33 -13.04 2.82
C SER A 66 -4.96 -14.42 3.11
N PRO A 67 -4.64 -15.07 4.24
CA PRO A 67 -4.99 -16.49 4.49
C PRO A 67 -6.50 -16.75 4.48
N LEU A 68 -7.31 -15.79 4.92
CA LEU A 68 -8.77 -15.90 4.88
C LEU A 68 -9.28 -16.02 3.43
N GLN A 69 -8.80 -15.19 2.52
CA GLN A 69 -9.22 -15.17 1.12
C GLN A 69 -8.77 -16.43 0.39
N LEU A 70 -7.55 -16.91 0.65
CA LEU A 70 -7.06 -18.18 0.08
C LEU A 70 -7.86 -19.37 0.61
N GLY A 71 -8.08 -19.45 1.92
CA GLY A 71 -8.89 -20.50 2.54
C GLY A 71 -10.32 -20.52 1.99
N ALA A 72 -10.94 -19.35 1.85
CA ALA A 72 -12.26 -19.22 1.25
C ALA A 72 -12.27 -19.67 -0.23
N GLY A 73 -11.25 -19.32 -0.99
CA GLY A 73 -11.09 -19.79 -2.37
C GLY A 73 -11.02 -21.32 -2.47
N ILE A 74 -10.27 -21.98 -1.58
CA ILE A 74 -10.16 -23.44 -1.52
C ILE A 74 -11.51 -24.07 -1.12
N VAL A 75 -12.11 -23.62 -0.02
CA VAL A 75 -13.39 -24.15 0.47
C VAL A 75 -14.48 -23.99 -0.57
N GLY A 76 -14.62 -22.79 -1.15
CA GLY A 76 -15.59 -22.54 -2.19
C GLY A 76 -15.39 -23.40 -3.43
N SER A 77 -14.14 -23.64 -3.83
CA SER A 77 -13.81 -24.53 -4.95
C SER A 77 -14.20 -25.98 -4.69
N VAL A 78 -14.05 -26.48 -3.48
CA VAL A 78 -14.48 -27.84 -3.09
C VAL A 78 -16.01 -27.95 -3.15
N LEU A 79 -16.75 -26.95 -2.64
CA LEU A 79 -18.22 -26.98 -2.68
C LEU A 79 -18.74 -26.97 -4.11
N VAL A 80 -18.11 -26.22 -5.03
CA VAL A 80 -18.46 -26.24 -6.46
C VAL A 80 -18.16 -27.62 -7.09
N ALA A 81 -17.10 -28.31 -6.65
CA ALA A 81 -16.80 -29.65 -7.13
C ALA A 81 -17.83 -30.70 -6.68
N MET A 82 -18.46 -30.50 -5.51
CA MET A 82 -19.50 -31.40 -4.97
C MET A 82 -20.86 -31.24 -5.68
N ASP A 83 -21.17 -30.05 -6.19
CA ASP A 83 -22.38 -29.74 -6.95
C ASP A 83 -21.97 -28.94 -8.19
N PHE A 84 -21.50 -29.66 -9.24
CA PHE A 84 -20.84 -29.04 -10.37
C PHE A 84 -21.79 -28.17 -11.21
N ASN A 85 -21.40 -26.91 -11.36
CA ASN A 85 -21.96 -25.97 -12.30
C ASN A 85 -20.82 -25.24 -13.04
N ALA A 86 -20.80 -25.27 -14.37
CA ALA A 86 -19.69 -24.75 -15.17
C ALA A 86 -19.39 -23.27 -14.93
N MET A 87 -20.43 -22.42 -14.79
CA MET A 87 -20.24 -21.00 -14.51
C MET A 87 -19.78 -20.74 -13.07
N ALA A 88 -20.34 -21.44 -12.09
CA ALA A 88 -19.86 -21.39 -10.71
C ALA A 88 -18.41 -21.85 -10.60
N ALA A 89 -18.03 -22.90 -11.35
CA ALA A 89 -16.64 -23.39 -11.43
C ALA A 89 -15.70 -22.36 -12.05
N LEU A 90 -16.08 -21.72 -13.14
CA LEU A 90 -15.28 -20.63 -13.75
C LEU A 90 -15.03 -19.49 -12.75
N VAL A 91 -16.05 -19.10 -11.99
CA VAL A 91 -15.93 -18.04 -10.96
C VAL A 91 -15.06 -18.51 -9.79
N ALA A 92 -15.34 -19.67 -9.19
CA ALA A 92 -14.62 -20.14 -8.00
C ALA A 92 -13.17 -20.52 -8.31
N TRP A 93 -12.93 -21.34 -9.32
CA TRP A 93 -11.58 -21.82 -9.64
C TRP A 93 -10.77 -20.78 -10.41
N GLY A 94 -11.39 -20.09 -11.38
CA GLY A 94 -10.74 -19.07 -12.17
C GLY A 94 -10.44 -17.81 -11.33
N LEU A 95 -11.48 -17.12 -10.91
CA LEU A 95 -11.32 -15.82 -10.22
C LEU A 95 -11.04 -15.99 -8.72
N GLY A 96 -11.82 -16.83 -8.03
CA GLY A 96 -11.75 -17.01 -6.57
C GLY A 96 -10.48 -17.72 -6.11
N LEU A 97 -9.87 -18.59 -6.91
CA LEU A 97 -8.66 -19.32 -6.53
C LEU A 97 -7.45 -18.89 -7.38
N LEU A 98 -7.46 -19.10 -8.70
CA LEU A 98 -6.30 -18.88 -9.56
C LEU A 98 -5.89 -17.40 -9.62
N VAL A 99 -6.83 -16.51 -9.96
CA VAL A 99 -6.49 -15.08 -10.10
C VAL A 99 -6.17 -14.45 -8.74
N ASN A 100 -6.84 -14.89 -7.65
CA ASN A 100 -6.46 -14.50 -6.29
C ASN A 100 -5.05 -14.96 -5.93
N PHE A 101 -4.67 -16.18 -6.31
CA PHE A 101 -3.31 -16.67 -6.11
C PHE A 101 -2.28 -15.81 -6.87
N ILE A 102 -2.56 -15.48 -8.13
CA ILE A 102 -1.73 -14.58 -8.94
C ILE A 102 -1.63 -13.20 -8.28
N TYR A 103 -2.73 -12.64 -7.78
CA TYR A 103 -2.72 -11.37 -7.05
C TYR A 103 -1.80 -11.43 -5.84
N ILE A 104 -1.94 -12.44 -4.99
CA ILE A 104 -1.23 -12.54 -3.71
C ILE A 104 0.26 -12.83 -3.90
N PHE A 105 0.62 -13.76 -4.78
CA PHE A 105 1.99 -14.27 -4.89
C PHE A 105 2.81 -13.65 -6.03
N TRP A 106 2.16 -13.04 -7.02
CA TRP A 106 2.87 -12.42 -8.12
C TRP A 106 2.69 -10.89 -8.16
N TYR A 107 1.46 -10.39 -8.03
CA TYR A 107 1.23 -8.95 -8.13
C TYR A 107 1.73 -8.18 -6.91
N VAL A 108 1.39 -8.65 -5.71
CA VAL A 108 1.66 -7.98 -4.43
C VAL A 108 3.15 -7.86 -4.09
N PRO A 109 3.98 -8.91 -4.25
CA PRO A 109 5.38 -8.83 -3.89
C PRO A 109 6.14 -7.79 -4.71
N VAL A 110 7.02 -7.04 -4.02
CA VAL A 110 7.87 -6.00 -4.58
C VAL A 110 9.34 -6.31 -4.33
N ASP A 111 10.18 -5.93 -5.29
CA ASP A 111 11.62 -6.10 -5.18
C ASP A 111 12.25 -4.93 -4.43
N ARG A 112 13.00 -5.23 -3.37
CA ARG A 112 13.75 -4.28 -2.54
C ARG A 112 15.26 -4.37 -2.71
N SER A 113 15.74 -5.22 -3.61
CA SER A 113 17.18 -5.49 -3.79
C SER A 113 18.00 -4.24 -4.16
N HIS A 114 17.35 -3.25 -4.76
CA HIS A 114 18.00 -2.00 -5.18
C HIS A 114 18.05 -0.93 -4.10
N SER A 115 17.44 -1.16 -2.92
CA SER A 115 17.43 -0.16 -1.85
C SER A 115 18.82 0.17 -1.34
N ARG A 116 19.11 1.46 -1.27
CA ARG A 116 20.35 2.01 -0.71
C ARG A 116 20.20 2.42 0.76
N ILE A 117 18.98 2.32 1.31
CA ILE A 117 18.66 2.67 2.69
C ILE A 117 19.06 1.50 3.60
N LYS A 118 19.98 1.75 4.54
CA LYS A 118 20.52 0.71 5.45
C LYS A 118 20.56 1.24 6.88
N VAL A 119 20.01 0.50 7.82
CA VAL A 119 20.10 0.81 9.25
C VAL A 119 21.56 0.86 9.68
N GLY A 120 21.91 1.83 10.52
CA GLY A 120 23.27 2.09 10.98
C GLY A 120 24.14 2.89 9.99
N LYS A 121 23.60 3.29 8.82
CA LYS A 121 24.31 4.14 7.85
C LYS A 121 23.59 5.49 7.70
N ALA A 122 24.31 6.49 7.20
CA ALA A 122 23.71 7.76 6.84
C ALA A 122 22.64 7.55 5.76
N LEU A 123 21.50 8.23 5.88
CA LEU A 123 20.48 8.24 4.82
C LEU A 123 21.11 8.87 3.56
N PRO A 124 21.05 8.18 2.39
CA PRO A 124 21.60 8.74 1.17
C PRO A 124 20.97 10.09 0.85
N GLN A 125 21.78 11.00 0.30
CA GLN A 125 21.30 12.35 -0.02
C GLN A 125 20.25 12.33 -1.13
N ALA A 126 19.14 12.99 -0.88
CA ALA A 126 18.06 13.20 -1.81
C ALA A 126 17.45 14.58 -1.56
N SER A 127 16.82 15.15 -2.61
CA SER A 127 16.21 16.47 -2.57
C SER A 127 14.77 16.39 -3.04
N PHE A 128 13.91 17.13 -2.37
CA PHE A 128 12.47 17.21 -2.61
C PHE A 128 12.03 18.67 -2.62
N VAL A 129 10.81 18.92 -3.10
CA VAL A 129 10.17 20.24 -3.00
C VAL A 129 8.96 20.11 -2.09
N ASP A 130 8.80 21.01 -1.12
CA ASP A 130 7.60 21.03 -0.30
C ASP A 130 6.40 21.64 -1.05
N ILE A 131 5.21 21.54 -0.48
CA ILE A 131 3.98 22.06 -1.09
C ILE A 131 3.97 23.60 -1.24
N ASN A 132 4.94 24.30 -0.64
CA ASN A 132 5.13 25.76 -0.74
C ASN A 132 6.26 26.14 -1.72
N GLY A 133 6.95 25.17 -2.34
CA GLY A 133 8.03 25.39 -3.28
C GLY A 133 9.44 25.45 -2.68
N ASN A 134 9.59 25.19 -1.37
CA ASN A 134 10.91 25.19 -0.73
C ASN A 134 11.61 23.85 -0.91
N THR A 135 12.93 23.91 -1.12
CA THR A 135 13.76 22.69 -1.20
C THR A 135 14.00 22.11 0.19
N VAL A 136 13.83 20.78 0.29
CA VAL A 136 14.07 19.97 1.49
C VAL A 136 14.98 18.82 1.11
N THR A 137 16.01 18.55 1.93
CA THR A 137 16.96 17.45 1.67
C THR A 137 16.96 16.45 2.82
N THR A 138 17.45 15.25 2.55
CA THR A 138 17.69 14.21 3.58
C THR A 138 18.92 14.48 4.45
N ALA A 139 19.55 15.65 4.34
CA ALA A 139 20.67 16.01 5.19
C ALA A 139 20.25 16.06 6.67
N ALA A 140 21.21 15.79 7.55
CA ALA A 140 20.99 15.94 8.98
C ALA A 140 20.62 17.38 9.35
N SER A 141 19.52 17.56 10.07
CA SER A 141 19.01 18.87 10.51
C SER A 141 19.35 19.19 11.98
N GLY A 142 20.03 18.29 12.68
CA GLY A 142 20.22 18.37 14.13
C GLY A 142 19.02 17.79 14.91
N HIS A 143 17.96 17.38 14.23
CA HIS A 143 16.77 16.76 14.80
C HIS A 143 16.57 15.33 14.26
N PRO A 144 15.95 14.42 15.00
CA PRO A 144 15.49 13.16 14.46
C PRO A 144 14.46 13.42 13.36
N GLN A 145 14.46 12.56 12.33
CA GLN A 145 13.56 12.73 11.17
C GLN A 145 12.80 11.44 10.89
N VAL A 146 11.49 11.57 10.65
CA VAL A 146 10.61 10.48 10.20
C VAL A 146 10.22 10.74 8.75
N TRP A 147 10.69 9.91 7.84
CA TRP A 147 10.43 9.96 6.41
C TRP A 147 9.45 8.87 6.02
N MET A 148 8.23 9.23 5.64
CA MET A 148 7.24 8.28 5.14
C MET A 148 7.07 8.48 3.63
N PHE A 149 7.55 7.51 2.85
CA PHE A 149 7.37 7.48 1.40
C PHE A 149 6.08 6.76 1.06
N ILE A 150 5.15 7.46 0.41
CA ILE A 150 3.83 6.95 0.03
C ILE A 150 3.66 6.94 -1.48
N ARG A 151 2.86 6.02 -1.97
CA ARG A 151 2.58 5.88 -3.41
C ARG A 151 1.78 7.05 -3.98
N GLY A 152 0.98 7.69 -3.17
CA GLY A 152 0.12 8.81 -3.51
C GLY A 152 -1.23 8.77 -2.78
N ASN A 153 -2.02 9.84 -2.95
CA ASN A 153 -3.37 9.96 -2.37
C ASN A 153 -4.41 9.02 -2.99
N TRP A 154 -4.08 8.39 -4.13
CA TRP A 154 -4.87 7.35 -4.77
C TRP A 154 -4.75 5.98 -4.09
N CYS A 155 -3.77 5.78 -3.22
CA CYS A 155 -3.53 4.52 -2.53
C CYS A 155 -4.20 4.52 -1.14
N PRO A 156 -5.31 3.78 -0.93
CA PRO A 156 -6.05 3.83 0.33
C PRO A 156 -5.22 3.45 1.56
N PHE A 157 -4.36 2.43 1.45
CA PHE A 157 -3.41 2.07 2.52
C PHE A 157 -2.48 3.22 2.91
N CYS A 158 -2.02 4.00 1.92
CA CYS A 158 -1.13 5.13 2.16
C CYS A 158 -1.85 6.26 2.89
N VAL A 159 -3.09 6.55 2.49
CA VAL A 159 -3.91 7.57 3.15
C VAL A 159 -4.24 7.16 4.59
N ALA A 160 -4.60 5.89 4.81
CA ALA A 160 -4.85 5.38 6.15
C ALA A 160 -3.59 5.44 7.04
N GLN A 161 -2.43 5.04 6.52
CA GLN A 161 -1.16 5.12 7.25
C GLN A 161 -0.75 6.56 7.56
N ALA A 162 -1.01 7.50 6.64
CA ALA A 162 -0.77 8.92 6.89
C ALA A 162 -1.67 9.47 8.01
N LYS A 163 -2.93 9.01 8.10
CA LYS A 163 -3.85 9.36 9.22
C LYS A 163 -3.33 8.86 10.55
N GLU A 164 -2.82 7.63 10.61
CA GLU A 164 -2.23 7.06 11.81
C GLU A 164 -0.97 7.82 12.25
N LEU A 165 -0.11 8.19 11.29
CA LEU A 165 1.07 9.00 11.56
C LEU A 165 0.67 10.39 12.10
N ALA A 166 -0.36 11.00 11.53
CA ALA A 166 -0.89 12.29 11.99
C ALA A 166 -1.43 12.19 13.43
N ALA A 167 -2.11 11.09 13.78
CA ALA A 167 -2.60 10.87 15.14
C ALA A 167 -1.47 10.77 16.17
N GLN A 168 -0.29 10.31 15.79
CA GLN A 168 0.89 10.22 16.66
C GLN A 168 1.83 11.43 16.56
N TYR A 169 1.50 12.41 15.73
CA TYR A 169 2.38 13.55 15.47
C TYR A 169 2.80 14.27 16.77
N GLN A 170 1.89 14.44 17.72
CA GLN A 170 2.18 15.14 19.00
C GLN A 170 3.25 14.41 19.83
N GLU A 171 3.25 13.08 19.84
CA GLU A 171 4.29 12.31 20.53
C GLU A 171 5.64 12.42 19.83
N LEU A 172 5.66 12.31 18.50
CA LEU A 172 6.88 12.46 17.70
C LEU A 172 7.47 13.88 17.86
N ALA A 173 6.62 14.90 17.84
CA ALA A 173 7.03 16.30 18.03
C ALA A 173 7.62 16.56 19.44
N LYS A 174 7.08 15.97 20.51
CA LYS A 174 7.64 16.03 21.87
C LYS A 174 9.06 15.44 21.95
N MET A 175 9.37 14.50 21.07
CA MET A 175 10.71 13.91 20.95
C MET A 175 11.64 14.72 20.02
N GLY A 176 11.19 15.89 19.56
CA GLY A 176 11.92 16.77 18.65
C GLY A 176 12.01 16.24 17.21
N ALA A 177 11.19 15.27 16.82
CA ALA A 177 11.25 14.69 15.50
C ALA A 177 10.54 15.55 14.46
N GLU A 178 11.18 15.75 13.30
CA GLU A 178 10.56 16.31 12.10
C GLU A 178 9.87 15.16 11.32
N VAL A 179 8.65 15.42 10.82
CA VAL A 179 7.86 14.40 10.10
C VAL A 179 7.63 14.83 8.67
N PHE A 180 8.06 13.98 7.72
CA PHE A 180 7.97 14.20 6.28
C PHE A 180 7.12 13.11 5.62
N LEU A 181 6.13 13.54 4.84
CA LEU A 181 5.35 12.67 3.96
C LEU A 181 5.76 12.93 2.52
N VAL A 182 6.40 11.96 1.87
CA VAL A 182 6.98 12.11 0.54
C VAL A 182 6.17 11.31 -0.47
N SER A 183 5.83 11.93 -1.61
CA SER A 183 5.09 11.26 -2.68
C SER A 183 5.55 11.73 -4.06
N PRO A 184 5.60 10.86 -5.09
CA PRO A 184 5.92 11.24 -6.46
C PRO A 184 4.73 11.86 -7.21
N GLN A 185 3.60 12.06 -6.55
CA GLN A 185 2.44 12.74 -7.14
C GLN A 185 2.69 14.24 -7.31
N SER A 186 1.87 14.91 -8.13
CA SER A 186 1.97 16.35 -8.38
C SER A 186 1.83 17.18 -7.11
N GLN A 187 2.30 18.43 -7.15
CA GLN A 187 2.14 19.38 -6.05
C GLN A 187 0.65 19.57 -5.69
N GLN A 188 -0.24 19.67 -6.68
CA GLN A 188 -1.68 19.80 -6.46
C GLN A 188 -2.27 18.62 -5.68
N HIS A 189 -1.89 17.39 -6.03
CA HIS A 189 -2.33 16.19 -5.29
C HIS A 189 -1.77 16.16 -3.87
N SER A 190 -0.53 16.61 -3.67
CA SER A 190 0.11 16.70 -2.35
C SER A 190 -0.54 17.77 -1.48
N GLN A 191 -0.89 18.93 -2.03
CA GLN A 191 -1.67 19.97 -1.35
C GLN A 191 -3.06 19.48 -0.96
N SER A 192 -3.76 18.80 -1.87
CA SER A 192 -5.08 18.17 -1.58
C SER A 192 -5.00 17.10 -0.50
N LEU A 193 -3.88 16.38 -0.40
CA LEU A 193 -3.67 15.43 0.68
C LEU A 193 -3.38 16.17 2.00
N ALA A 194 -2.50 17.16 1.99
CA ALA A 194 -2.12 17.96 3.16
C ALA A 194 -3.33 18.63 3.82
N ALA A 195 -4.26 19.15 3.00
CA ALA A 195 -5.50 19.79 3.48
C ALA A 195 -6.43 18.87 4.31
N LYS A 196 -6.17 17.55 4.32
CA LYS A 196 -6.94 16.59 5.12
C LYS A 196 -6.40 16.39 6.54
N PHE A 197 -5.27 17.06 6.88
CA PHE A 197 -4.58 16.86 8.15
C PHE A 197 -4.39 18.20 8.84
N ASP A 198 -4.78 18.25 10.09
CA ASP A 198 -4.61 19.43 10.98
C ASP A 198 -3.38 19.24 11.89
N VAL A 199 -2.24 18.90 11.29
CA VAL A 199 -0.96 18.73 11.99
C VAL A 199 0.17 19.24 11.09
N PRO A 200 1.24 19.84 11.66
CA PRO A 200 2.31 20.45 10.87
C PRO A 200 3.32 19.43 10.30
N MET A 201 2.84 18.33 9.76
CA MET A 201 3.66 17.43 8.95
C MET A 201 4.05 18.13 7.64
N ARG A 202 5.27 17.89 7.18
CA ARG A 202 5.74 18.46 5.92
C ARG A 202 5.44 17.49 4.77
N PHE A 203 4.67 17.97 3.80
CA PHE A 203 4.32 17.23 2.59
C PHE A 203 5.31 17.59 1.48
N LEU A 204 5.98 16.58 0.94
CA LEU A 204 7.05 16.73 -0.04
C LEU A 204 6.70 16.03 -1.34
N VAL A 205 7.09 16.66 -2.42
CA VAL A 205 6.92 16.16 -3.79
C VAL A 205 8.26 15.64 -4.30
N ASP A 206 8.26 14.41 -4.77
CA ASP A 206 9.36 13.77 -5.50
C ASP A 206 8.98 13.63 -6.97
N GLU A 207 8.98 14.74 -7.69
CA GLU A 207 8.54 14.79 -9.08
C GLU A 207 9.25 13.71 -9.92
N LYS A 208 8.47 12.90 -10.67
CA LYS A 208 8.97 11.79 -11.50
C LYS A 208 9.78 10.72 -10.72
N ALA A 209 9.59 10.65 -9.40
CA ALA A 209 10.29 9.72 -8.51
C ALA A 209 11.82 9.80 -8.62
N VAL A 210 12.38 10.99 -8.80
CA VAL A 210 13.83 11.20 -8.98
C VAL A 210 14.59 10.82 -7.71
N ALA A 211 14.16 11.32 -6.56
CA ALA A 211 14.76 10.97 -5.27
C ALA A 211 14.52 9.49 -4.92
N ALA A 212 13.34 8.96 -5.19
CA ALA A 212 13.05 7.53 -5.00
C ALA A 212 13.97 6.64 -5.84
N LYS A 213 14.29 7.03 -7.09
CA LYS A 213 15.28 6.34 -7.94
C LYS A 213 16.69 6.42 -7.33
N ALA A 214 17.09 7.58 -6.84
CA ALA A 214 18.39 7.75 -6.17
C ALA A 214 18.51 6.92 -4.88
N LEU A 215 17.43 6.81 -4.11
CA LEU A 215 17.36 5.99 -2.88
C LEU A 215 17.19 4.48 -3.17
N GLY A 216 16.93 4.08 -4.42
CA GLY A 216 16.67 2.69 -4.81
C GLY A 216 15.32 2.15 -4.35
N ILE A 217 14.35 3.02 -4.11
CA ILE A 217 12.98 2.66 -3.68
C ILE A 217 11.90 3.06 -4.70
N ALA A 218 12.28 3.43 -5.93
CA ALA A 218 11.32 3.72 -6.98
C ALA A 218 10.55 2.46 -7.38
N HIS A 219 9.26 2.60 -7.64
CA HIS A 219 8.39 1.57 -8.20
C HIS A 219 8.03 1.95 -9.63
N ILE A 220 8.89 1.58 -10.56
CA ILE A 220 8.71 1.87 -11.98
C ILE A 220 7.41 1.22 -12.48
N ALA A 221 6.58 1.98 -13.20
CA ALA A 221 5.24 1.59 -13.63
C ALA A 221 4.34 1.11 -12.46
N GLY A 222 4.55 1.66 -11.26
CA GLY A 222 3.87 1.23 -10.03
C GLY A 222 2.44 1.76 -9.88
N VAL A 223 2.04 2.77 -10.66
CA VAL A 223 0.67 3.30 -10.65
C VAL A 223 -0.21 2.43 -11.55
N PRO A 224 -1.35 1.88 -11.06
CA PRO A 224 -2.27 1.11 -11.89
C PRO A 224 -2.76 1.89 -13.11
N ALA A 225 -2.81 1.24 -14.27
CA ALA A 225 -3.37 1.83 -15.47
C ALA A 225 -4.89 1.97 -15.33
N GLY A 226 -5.44 3.09 -15.84
CA GLY A 226 -6.87 3.37 -15.75
C GLY A 226 -7.31 4.03 -14.43
N LEU A 227 -6.38 4.40 -13.56
CA LEU A 227 -6.69 5.17 -12.36
C LEU A 227 -7.03 6.62 -12.74
N PRO A 228 -8.17 7.16 -12.28
CA PRO A 228 -8.50 8.56 -12.54
C PRO A 228 -7.54 9.51 -11.78
N GLY A 229 -7.24 10.69 -12.34
CA GLY A 229 -6.49 11.74 -11.64
C GLY A 229 -5.14 12.14 -12.24
N ASN A 230 -4.81 11.69 -13.45
CA ASN A 230 -3.56 12.08 -14.17
C ASN A 230 -2.29 11.84 -13.35
N PHE A 231 -2.12 10.63 -12.82
CA PHE A 231 -0.91 10.24 -12.13
C PHE A 231 0.15 9.74 -13.11
N ASP A 232 1.41 10.09 -12.86
CA ASP A 232 2.55 9.51 -13.57
C ASP A 232 2.59 7.98 -13.39
N ALA A 233 3.21 7.29 -14.35
CA ALA A 233 3.30 5.83 -14.30
C ALA A 233 4.14 5.30 -13.13
N ASP A 234 5.21 6.05 -12.80
CA ASP A 234 6.14 5.69 -11.74
C ASP A 234 5.59 6.08 -10.36
N SER A 235 5.89 5.27 -9.38
CA SER A 235 5.56 5.50 -7.99
C SER A 235 6.77 5.19 -7.10
N VAL A 236 6.57 5.15 -5.80
CA VAL A 236 7.57 4.76 -4.82
C VAL A 236 7.13 3.48 -4.11
N LEU A 237 8.07 2.62 -3.77
CA LEU A 237 7.82 1.51 -2.85
C LEU A 237 7.55 2.10 -1.46
N PRO A 238 6.41 1.81 -0.85
CA PRO A 238 6.09 2.35 0.46
C PRO A 238 7.17 2.02 1.47
N THR A 239 7.75 3.04 2.07
CA THR A 239 8.93 2.91 2.92
C THR A 239 8.81 3.89 4.08
N VAL A 240 9.17 3.49 5.28
CA VAL A 240 9.34 4.41 6.41
C VAL A 240 10.79 4.37 6.83
N VAL A 241 11.41 5.54 6.98
CA VAL A 241 12.79 5.67 7.46
C VAL A 241 12.81 6.63 8.64
N ILE A 242 13.49 6.25 9.70
CA ILE A 242 13.73 7.14 10.84
C ILE A 242 15.22 7.34 10.98
N THR A 243 15.65 8.59 11.08
CA THR A 243 17.04 8.95 11.36
C THR A 243 17.16 9.60 12.73
N ASN A 244 18.32 9.47 13.33
CA ASN A 244 18.69 10.28 14.48
C ASN A 244 19.10 11.72 14.06
N SER A 245 19.44 12.57 15.03
CA SER A 245 19.87 13.97 14.79
C SER A 245 21.12 14.11 13.91
N LYS A 246 21.91 13.03 13.75
CA LYS A 246 23.10 12.98 12.90
C LYS A 246 22.80 12.46 11.50
N GLY A 247 21.53 12.21 11.14
CA GLY A 247 21.13 11.67 9.85
C GLY A 247 21.42 10.17 9.66
N ILE A 248 21.75 9.44 10.73
CA ILE A 248 21.97 8.00 10.68
C ILE A 248 20.63 7.30 10.79
N VAL A 249 20.36 6.36 9.88
CA VAL A 249 19.15 5.55 9.87
C VAL A 249 19.11 4.63 11.09
N ILE A 250 18.15 4.83 11.98
CA ILE A 250 17.93 4.01 13.19
C ILE A 250 16.81 2.98 12.98
N TYR A 251 15.90 3.23 12.02
CA TYR A 251 14.84 2.32 11.65
C TYR A 251 14.53 2.46 10.15
N ALA A 252 14.24 1.35 9.49
CA ALA A 252 13.74 1.34 8.11
C ALA A 252 12.75 0.19 7.92
N ASP A 253 11.48 0.54 7.61
CA ASP A 253 10.54 -0.44 7.08
C ASP A 253 10.65 -0.49 5.56
N GLN A 254 11.07 -1.64 5.06
CA GLN A 254 11.25 -1.94 3.65
C GLN A 254 10.63 -3.30 3.32
N THR A 255 9.41 -3.53 3.81
CA THR A 255 8.68 -4.76 3.58
C THR A 255 8.49 -5.03 2.09
N ASP A 256 8.65 -6.28 1.68
CA ASP A 256 8.50 -6.76 0.29
C ASP A 256 7.04 -7.00 -0.14
N ASP A 257 6.08 -6.75 0.76
CA ASP A 257 4.64 -6.76 0.49
C ASP A 257 4.09 -5.36 0.75
N TYR A 258 3.64 -4.65 -0.29
CA TYR A 258 3.19 -3.26 -0.17
C TYR A 258 1.95 -3.07 0.73
N ARG A 259 1.28 -4.14 1.16
CA ARG A 259 0.12 -4.13 2.06
C ARG A 259 0.50 -4.31 3.52
N VAL A 260 1.65 -4.91 3.79
CA VAL A 260 2.19 -5.05 5.15
C VAL A 260 2.88 -3.75 5.51
N ARG A 261 2.47 -3.13 6.62
CA ARG A 261 2.96 -1.82 7.07
C ARG A 261 3.24 -1.86 8.55
N PRO A 262 4.22 -1.10 9.04
CA PRO A 262 4.52 -1.02 10.46
C PRO A 262 3.35 -0.36 11.21
N GLU A 263 3.17 -0.77 12.47
CA GLU A 263 2.31 -0.07 13.41
C GLU A 263 2.96 1.26 13.79
N PRO A 264 2.18 2.33 14.01
CA PRO A 264 2.72 3.65 14.33
C PRO A 264 3.56 3.68 15.63
N ASP A 265 3.23 2.86 16.61
CA ASP A 265 3.97 2.75 17.89
C ASP A 265 5.44 2.35 17.72
N VAL A 266 5.75 1.67 16.61
CA VAL A 266 7.13 1.29 16.25
C VAL A 266 7.99 2.54 16.02
N PHE A 267 7.41 3.64 15.51
CA PHE A 267 8.15 4.88 15.24
C PHE A 267 8.55 5.57 16.54
N VAL A 268 7.62 5.67 17.48
CA VAL A 268 7.85 6.22 18.81
C VAL A 268 8.88 5.38 19.56
N LYS A 269 8.75 4.04 19.49
CA LYS A 269 9.70 3.12 20.11
C LYS A 269 11.11 3.29 19.54
N ALA A 270 11.26 3.30 18.21
CA ALA A 270 12.57 3.45 17.56
C ALA A 270 13.28 4.75 17.97
N LEU A 271 12.54 5.85 18.13
CA LEU A 271 13.10 7.12 18.60
C LEU A 271 13.50 7.06 20.08
N LYS A 272 12.67 6.46 20.95
CA LYS A 272 13.00 6.28 22.38
C LYS A 272 14.26 5.43 22.56
N ASP A 273 14.35 4.32 21.87
CA ASP A 273 15.49 3.41 21.93
C ASP A 273 16.80 4.11 21.49
N ALA A 274 16.71 4.96 20.45
CA ALA A 274 17.86 5.72 19.97
C ALA A 274 18.27 6.92 20.84
N GLN A 275 17.36 7.45 21.66
CA GLN A 275 17.68 8.50 22.64
C GLN A 275 18.29 7.93 23.92
N ALA A 276 18.04 6.66 24.22
CA ALA A 276 18.58 5.96 25.38
C ALA A 276 19.97 5.35 25.13
N ALA A 277 20.43 5.25 23.87
CA ALA A 277 21.71 4.66 23.47
C ALA A 277 22.80 5.73 23.29
#